data_3a5b7c0f53fd582e873c8dc157b925e8
#
_entry.id   3a5b7c0f53fd582e873c8dc157b925e8
#
_cell.length_a   1.000
_cell.length_b   1.000
_cell.length_c   1.000
_cell.angle_alpha   90.00
_cell.angle_beta   90.00
_cell.angle_gamma   90.00
#
_symmetry.space_group_name_H-M   'P 1'
#
loop_
_entity.id
_entity.type
_entity.pdbx_description
1 polymer ?
#
loop_
_entity_poly.entity_id
_entity_poly.type
_entity_poly.pdbx_seq_one_letter_code
_entity_poly.pdbx_strand_id
1 'polypeptide(L)'
;MTNKLLQHKFFAFLKLIRFQNLLILIFTMCCIRYFVIGSVLERIYFPEVSFWLLVTSTTLIAAAGYIINDYFDVKTDIINHPETVVIDKVIKRRTAMLLHLVFNGIGLLLGAWLAYRCFALRLVLFQVVAITLLWFYSTHFKKQILTGNLVIAFLTGIIPFMPLAYEMLNGVHINTAYFDQEPEKLRLLFIVAVLFSGFAFLTSLIREIIKDLEDFKGDIQTGCKTMPIAWGIITTKTVTFFLIVITLGLLCFSMIKLWQWHQKTASFYLIMTVFFPLCILIIQVIKAKTPFHFKVASFLLKFIMLFGVAFTFIIKLIYEQH
;
A
#
# COMPACT_ATOMS: atom_id res chain seq x y z
N MET A 1 -25.55 18.76 -23.14
CA MET A 1 -25.66 17.29 -22.93
C MET A 1 -24.28 16.62 -22.90
N THR A 2 -23.35 16.98 -23.76
CA THR A 2 -21.96 16.45 -23.84
C THR A 2 -21.14 16.63 -22.58
N ASN A 3 -21.18 17.77 -21.88
CA ASN A 3 -20.38 18.04 -20.68
C ASN A 3 -20.76 17.14 -19.47
N LYS A 4 -22.06 16.88 -19.25
CA LYS A 4 -22.49 15.97 -18.15
C LYS A 4 -22.07 14.52 -18.40
N LEU A 5 -22.07 14.08 -19.66
CA LEU A 5 -21.66 12.71 -20.03
C LEU A 5 -20.15 12.52 -19.89
N LEU A 6 -19.37 13.54 -20.23
CA LEU A 6 -17.91 13.55 -20.05
C LEU A 6 -17.53 13.55 -18.55
N GLN A 7 -18.18 14.40 -17.75
CA GLN A 7 -18.00 14.42 -16.31
C GLN A 7 -18.33 13.06 -15.67
N HIS A 8 -19.44 12.43 -16.08
CA HIS A 8 -19.81 11.11 -15.57
C HIS A 8 -18.77 10.04 -15.90
N LYS A 9 -18.20 10.03 -17.11
CA LYS A 9 -17.12 9.10 -17.52
C LYS A 9 -15.81 9.37 -16.77
N PHE A 10 -15.46 10.62 -16.53
CA PHE A 10 -14.26 11.00 -15.77
C PHE A 10 -14.35 10.51 -14.33
N PHE A 11 -15.44 10.76 -13.62
CA PHE A 11 -15.63 10.25 -12.26
C PHE A 11 -15.65 8.71 -12.20
N ALA A 12 -16.25 8.07 -13.20
CA ALA A 12 -16.22 6.62 -13.33
C ALA A 12 -14.80 6.07 -13.51
N PHE A 13 -13.97 6.75 -14.32
CA PHE A 13 -12.57 6.40 -14.48
C PHE A 13 -11.76 6.56 -13.17
N LEU A 14 -11.91 7.69 -12.45
CA LEU A 14 -11.25 7.90 -11.13
C LEU A 14 -11.67 6.83 -10.13
N LYS A 15 -12.91 6.39 -10.15
CA LYS A 15 -13.41 5.30 -9.31
C LYS A 15 -12.78 3.97 -9.71
N LEU A 16 -12.70 3.65 -11.00
CA LEU A 16 -12.11 2.41 -11.52
C LEU A 16 -10.64 2.27 -11.11
N ILE A 17 -9.84 3.34 -11.19
CA ILE A 17 -8.43 3.31 -10.78
C ILE A 17 -8.24 3.46 -9.27
N ARG A 18 -9.32 3.56 -8.50
CA ARG A 18 -9.31 3.82 -7.05
C ARG A 18 -8.40 4.99 -6.66
N PHE A 19 -8.62 6.14 -7.28
CA PHE A 19 -7.77 7.33 -7.22
C PHE A 19 -7.31 7.69 -5.80
N GLN A 20 -8.19 7.55 -4.79
CA GLN A 20 -7.83 7.81 -3.38
C GLN A 20 -6.70 6.90 -2.88
N ASN A 21 -6.67 5.62 -3.28
CA ASN A 21 -5.61 4.71 -2.89
C ASN A 21 -4.29 5.03 -3.61
N LEU A 22 -4.37 5.49 -4.87
CA LEU A 22 -3.20 5.97 -5.61
C LEU A 22 -2.60 7.24 -4.97
N LEU A 23 -3.43 8.14 -4.47
CA LEU A 23 -2.95 9.32 -3.71
C LEU A 23 -2.20 8.91 -2.44
N ILE A 24 -2.68 7.92 -1.69
CA ILE A 24 -1.99 7.41 -0.50
C ILE A 24 -0.64 6.78 -0.89
N LEU A 25 -0.57 6.04 -2.01
CA LEU A 25 0.67 5.48 -2.54
C LEU A 25 1.68 6.59 -2.86
N ILE A 26 1.28 7.59 -3.65
CA ILE A 26 2.12 8.74 -4.01
C ILE A 26 2.60 9.46 -2.75
N PHE A 27 1.67 9.77 -1.84
CA PHE A 27 1.96 10.42 -0.57
C PHE A 27 2.98 9.64 0.25
N THR A 28 2.84 8.30 0.33
CA THR A 28 3.80 7.44 1.04
C THR A 28 5.20 7.55 0.45
N MET A 29 5.33 7.44 -0.88
CA MET A 29 6.64 7.55 -1.54
C MET A 29 7.27 8.95 -1.34
N CYS A 30 6.48 10.01 -1.47
CA CYS A 30 6.92 11.39 -1.21
C CYS A 30 7.36 11.57 0.24
N CYS A 31 6.59 11.09 1.20
CA CYS A 31 6.92 11.18 2.62
C CYS A 31 8.26 10.49 2.95
N ILE A 32 8.49 9.30 2.45
CA ILE A 32 9.78 8.61 2.63
C ILE A 32 10.91 9.38 1.96
N ARG A 33 10.71 9.87 0.74
CA ARG A 33 11.73 10.62 0.01
C ARG A 33 12.13 11.92 0.69
N TYR A 34 11.13 12.77 1.02
CA TYR A 34 11.41 14.14 1.47
C TYR A 34 11.56 14.27 2.98
N PHE A 35 10.87 13.43 3.77
CA PHE A 35 10.86 13.56 5.22
C PHE A 35 11.68 12.50 5.96
N VAL A 36 12.08 11.42 5.28
CA VAL A 36 12.97 10.41 5.89
C VAL A 36 14.35 10.50 5.24
N ILE A 37 14.45 10.20 3.93
CA ILE A 37 15.74 10.19 3.25
C ILE A 37 16.36 11.59 3.23
N GLY A 38 15.57 12.61 2.84
CA GLY A 38 16.04 14.00 2.73
C GLY A 38 16.36 14.68 4.05
N SER A 39 15.92 14.14 5.21
CA SER A 39 16.30 14.67 6.52
C SER A 39 17.55 14.01 7.09
N VAL A 40 17.82 12.75 6.72
CA VAL A 40 18.94 11.97 7.26
C VAL A 40 20.21 12.13 6.40
N LEU A 41 20.07 12.17 5.06
CA LEU A 41 21.20 12.29 4.14
C LEU A 41 21.44 13.75 3.77
N GLU A 42 22.68 14.20 3.87
CA GLU A 42 23.10 15.53 3.41
C GLU A 42 23.08 15.62 1.88
N ARG A 43 23.38 14.53 1.20
CA ARG A 43 23.38 14.45 -0.26
C ARG A 43 22.51 13.31 -0.73
N ILE A 44 21.57 13.64 -1.61
CA ILE A 44 20.69 12.68 -2.27
C ILE A 44 21.24 12.40 -3.67
N TYR A 45 21.50 11.13 -3.96
CA TYR A 45 22.06 10.69 -5.22
C TYR A 45 21.01 10.32 -6.27
N PHE A 46 19.81 9.87 -5.85
CA PHE A 46 18.74 9.56 -6.79
C PHE A 46 18.07 10.85 -7.27
N PRO A 47 18.17 11.21 -8.58
CA PRO A 47 17.71 12.49 -9.08
C PRO A 47 16.20 12.69 -8.93
N GLU A 48 15.79 13.95 -8.74
CA GLU A 48 14.39 14.34 -8.55
C GLU A 48 13.48 13.86 -9.70
N VAL A 49 13.91 14.07 -10.94
CA VAL A 49 13.17 13.63 -12.13
C VAL A 49 13.00 12.11 -12.13
N SER A 50 14.06 11.36 -11.77
CA SER A 50 14.03 9.90 -11.69
C SER A 50 13.07 9.42 -10.58
N PHE A 51 13.01 10.13 -9.46
CA PHE A 51 12.05 9.84 -8.41
C PHE A 51 10.60 9.97 -8.89
N TRP A 52 10.26 11.07 -9.59
CA TRP A 52 8.92 11.25 -10.13
C TRP A 52 8.56 10.24 -11.23
N LEU A 53 9.53 9.80 -12.02
CA LEU A 53 9.34 8.69 -12.98
C LEU A 53 9.07 7.37 -12.24
N LEU A 54 9.75 7.10 -11.11
CA LEU A 54 9.47 5.94 -10.24
C LEU A 54 8.05 5.99 -9.67
N VAL A 55 7.64 7.15 -9.13
CA VAL A 55 6.28 7.37 -8.61
C VAL A 55 5.25 7.12 -9.71
N THR A 56 5.48 7.67 -10.91
CA THR A 56 4.58 7.50 -12.06
C THR A 56 4.49 6.03 -12.48
N SER A 57 5.63 5.33 -12.63
CA SER A 57 5.69 3.91 -12.95
C SER A 57 4.89 3.07 -11.96
N THR A 58 5.15 3.25 -10.67
CA THR A 58 4.47 2.50 -9.59
C THR A 58 2.97 2.78 -9.56
N THR A 59 2.57 4.04 -9.74
CA THR A 59 1.17 4.47 -9.76
C THR A 59 0.41 3.88 -10.95
N LEU A 60 1.01 3.85 -12.14
CA LEU A 60 0.40 3.27 -13.35
C LEU A 60 0.19 1.76 -13.19
N ILE A 61 1.20 1.04 -12.66
CA ILE A 61 1.08 -0.40 -12.41
C ILE A 61 -0.01 -0.70 -11.36
N ALA A 62 -0.06 0.09 -10.28
CA ALA A 62 -1.12 -0.04 -9.28
C ALA A 62 -2.52 0.25 -9.87
N ALA A 63 -2.66 1.30 -10.70
CA ALA A 63 -3.91 1.60 -11.40
C ALA A 63 -4.32 0.47 -12.34
N ALA A 64 -3.37 -0.10 -13.11
CA ALA A 64 -3.62 -1.27 -13.95
C ALA A 64 -4.09 -2.48 -13.14
N GLY A 65 -3.52 -2.67 -11.93
CA GLY A 65 -3.95 -3.71 -10.98
C GLY A 65 -5.40 -3.52 -10.52
N TYR A 66 -5.82 -2.31 -10.21
CA TYR A 66 -7.23 -2.05 -9.86
C TYR A 66 -8.18 -2.30 -11.02
N ILE A 67 -7.80 -1.87 -12.23
CA ILE A 67 -8.61 -2.08 -13.44
C ILE A 67 -8.82 -3.57 -13.71
N ILE A 68 -7.76 -4.39 -13.65
CA ILE A 68 -7.88 -5.82 -13.93
C ILE A 68 -8.62 -6.57 -12.83
N ASN A 69 -8.48 -6.13 -11.56
CA ASN A 69 -9.27 -6.67 -10.47
C ASN A 69 -10.76 -6.44 -10.70
N ASP A 70 -11.18 -5.20 -10.95
CA ASP A 70 -12.58 -4.87 -11.20
C ASP A 70 -13.12 -5.54 -12.48
N TYR A 71 -12.25 -5.81 -13.49
CA TYR A 71 -12.60 -6.54 -14.71
C TYR A 71 -13.06 -7.98 -14.43
N PHE A 72 -12.38 -8.67 -13.53
CA PHE A 72 -12.72 -10.05 -13.16
C PHE A 72 -13.82 -10.11 -12.09
N ASP A 73 -13.97 -9.07 -11.28
CA ASP A 73 -14.88 -9.02 -10.13
C ASP A 73 -16.30 -8.56 -10.44
N VAL A 74 -16.64 -8.18 -11.67
CA VAL A 74 -17.97 -7.62 -12.04
C VAL A 74 -19.13 -8.42 -11.45
N LYS A 75 -19.07 -9.77 -11.49
CA LYS A 75 -20.15 -10.64 -10.97
C LYS A 75 -20.26 -10.55 -9.44
N THR A 76 -19.15 -10.57 -8.74
CA THR A 76 -19.10 -10.48 -7.26
C THR A 76 -19.50 -9.11 -6.79
N ASP A 77 -19.03 -8.05 -7.47
CA ASP A 77 -19.30 -6.67 -7.12
C ASP A 77 -20.77 -6.28 -7.35
N ILE A 78 -21.45 -6.87 -8.33
CA ILE A 78 -22.90 -6.66 -8.51
C ILE A 78 -23.69 -7.14 -7.28
N ILE A 79 -23.19 -8.15 -6.57
CA ILE A 79 -23.84 -8.70 -5.38
C ILE A 79 -23.48 -7.89 -4.13
N ASN A 80 -22.19 -7.60 -3.94
CA ASN A 80 -21.69 -6.95 -2.73
C ASN A 80 -21.85 -5.42 -2.76
N HIS A 81 -21.56 -4.79 -3.89
CA HIS A 81 -21.45 -3.34 -4.03
C HIS A 81 -22.02 -2.85 -5.39
N PRO A 82 -23.31 -3.07 -5.70
CA PRO A 82 -23.90 -2.80 -7.01
C PRO A 82 -23.75 -1.34 -7.47
N GLU A 83 -23.66 -0.39 -6.51
CA GLU A 83 -23.46 1.04 -6.77
C GLU A 83 -22.00 1.39 -7.16
N THR A 84 -21.06 0.49 -6.94
CA THR A 84 -19.64 0.75 -7.25
C THR A 84 -19.22 0.22 -8.61
N VAL A 85 -19.97 -0.68 -9.20
CA VAL A 85 -19.66 -1.29 -10.50
C VAL A 85 -19.63 -0.25 -11.62
N VAL A 86 -18.47 -0.13 -12.25
CA VAL A 86 -18.21 0.81 -13.37
C VAL A 86 -18.13 0.07 -14.70
N ILE A 87 -17.51 -1.12 -14.71
CA ILE A 87 -17.32 -1.93 -15.90
C ILE A 87 -18.68 -2.51 -16.34
N ASP A 88 -18.92 -2.51 -17.64
CA ASP A 88 -20.17 -2.83 -18.33
C ASP A 88 -21.31 -1.80 -18.10
N LYS A 89 -21.23 -0.91 -17.10
CA LYS A 89 -22.21 0.18 -16.91
C LYS A 89 -21.80 1.47 -17.63
N VAL A 90 -20.55 1.89 -17.46
CA VAL A 90 -20.01 3.17 -17.97
C VAL A 90 -18.82 2.94 -18.89
N ILE A 91 -17.92 2.04 -18.51
CA ILE A 91 -16.68 1.70 -19.24
C ILE A 91 -16.83 0.28 -19.79
N LYS A 92 -16.67 0.16 -21.12
CA LYS A 92 -16.72 -1.15 -21.79
C LYS A 92 -15.54 -2.04 -21.35
N ARG A 93 -15.75 -3.36 -21.26
CA ARG A 93 -14.70 -4.34 -20.93
C ARG A 93 -13.45 -4.21 -21.81
N ARG A 94 -13.66 -4.04 -23.14
CA ARG A 94 -12.55 -3.84 -24.09
C ARG A 94 -11.69 -2.62 -23.74
N THR A 95 -12.31 -1.52 -23.32
CA THR A 95 -11.60 -0.30 -22.90
C THR A 95 -10.85 -0.52 -21.60
N ALA A 96 -11.45 -1.21 -20.62
CA ALA A 96 -10.78 -1.54 -19.36
C ALA A 96 -9.54 -2.42 -19.59
N MET A 97 -9.64 -3.46 -20.45
CA MET A 97 -8.50 -4.31 -20.81
C MET A 97 -7.39 -3.52 -21.52
N LEU A 98 -7.77 -2.62 -22.46
CA LEU A 98 -6.80 -1.78 -23.15
C LEU A 98 -6.08 -0.85 -22.16
N LEU A 99 -6.80 -0.20 -21.24
CA LEU A 99 -6.20 0.65 -20.20
C LEU A 99 -5.24 -0.14 -19.31
N HIS A 100 -5.62 -1.35 -18.90
CA HIS A 100 -4.74 -2.24 -18.14
C HIS A 100 -3.42 -2.53 -18.87
N LEU A 101 -3.48 -2.89 -20.15
CA LEU A 101 -2.29 -3.18 -20.96
C LEU A 101 -1.43 -1.93 -21.15
N VAL A 102 -2.04 -0.79 -21.48
CA VAL A 102 -1.32 0.48 -21.71
C VAL A 102 -0.63 0.96 -20.42
N PHE A 103 -1.33 0.92 -19.28
CA PHE A 103 -0.76 1.37 -18.02
C PHE A 103 0.40 0.47 -17.56
N ASN A 104 0.26 -0.85 -17.68
CA ASN A 104 1.36 -1.77 -17.39
C ASN A 104 2.54 -1.59 -18.36
N GLY A 105 2.27 -1.42 -19.65
CA GLY A 105 3.30 -1.19 -20.66
C GLY A 105 4.10 0.08 -20.37
N ILE A 106 3.43 1.22 -20.16
CA ILE A 106 4.09 2.48 -19.82
C ILE A 106 4.83 2.35 -18.47
N GLY A 107 4.19 1.78 -17.44
CA GLY A 107 4.80 1.58 -16.13
C GLY A 107 6.07 0.73 -16.19
N LEU A 108 6.05 -0.37 -16.94
CA LEU A 108 7.22 -1.24 -17.13
C LEU A 108 8.33 -0.53 -17.91
N LEU A 109 8.01 0.20 -18.98
CA LEU A 109 9.00 0.96 -19.76
C LEU A 109 9.68 2.04 -18.93
N LEU A 110 8.93 2.76 -18.11
CA LEU A 110 9.49 3.74 -17.17
C LEU A 110 10.40 3.07 -16.14
N GLY A 111 9.97 1.94 -15.56
CA GLY A 111 10.78 1.17 -14.62
C GLY A 111 12.06 0.62 -15.25
N ALA A 112 11.99 0.10 -16.46
CA ALA A 112 13.16 -0.38 -17.21
C ALA A 112 14.14 0.76 -17.54
N TRP A 113 13.61 1.92 -17.96
CA TRP A 113 14.42 3.12 -18.19
C TRP A 113 15.15 3.56 -16.92
N LEU A 114 14.47 3.60 -15.78
CA LEU A 114 15.08 3.94 -14.49
C LEU A 114 16.15 2.94 -14.08
N ALA A 115 15.89 1.64 -14.22
CA ALA A 115 16.87 0.60 -13.91
C ALA A 115 18.11 0.69 -14.80
N TYR A 116 17.96 1.04 -16.07
CA TYR A 116 19.05 1.33 -16.99
C TYR A 116 19.85 2.56 -16.53
N ARG A 117 19.17 3.66 -16.17
CA ARG A 117 19.80 4.91 -15.70
C ARG A 117 20.57 4.74 -14.39
N CYS A 118 20.07 3.87 -13.48
CA CYS A 118 20.73 3.54 -12.21
C CYS A 118 21.78 2.44 -12.34
N PHE A 119 22.06 1.93 -13.55
CA PHE A 119 22.94 0.80 -13.81
C PHE A 119 22.64 -0.44 -12.95
N ALA A 120 21.37 -0.60 -12.59
CA ALA A 120 20.89 -1.64 -11.70
C ALA A 120 19.67 -2.35 -12.31
N LEU A 121 19.88 -3.10 -13.41
CA LEU A 121 18.81 -3.77 -14.17
C LEU A 121 17.92 -4.66 -13.32
N ARG A 122 18.43 -5.20 -12.18
CA ARG A 122 17.64 -5.95 -11.19
C ARG A 122 16.48 -5.17 -10.61
N LEU A 123 16.49 -3.82 -10.66
CA LEU A 123 15.35 -2.99 -10.19
C LEU A 123 14.09 -3.18 -11.05
N VAL A 124 14.21 -3.60 -12.31
CA VAL A 124 13.04 -3.95 -13.17
C VAL A 124 12.22 -5.08 -12.54
N LEU A 125 12.84 -5.93 -11.74
CA LEU A 125 12.15 -7.02 -11.06
C LEU A 125 11.00 -6.53 -10.17
N PHE A 126 11.09 -5.34 -9.58
CA PHE A 126 9.99 -4.77 -8.80
C PHE A 126 8.74 -4.57 -9.66
N GLN A 127 8.89 -4.01 -10.87
CA GLN A 127 7.77 -3.79 -11.78
C GLN A 127 7.23 -5.10 -12.34
N VAL A 128 8.11 -5.99 -12.79
CA VAL A 128 7.72 -7.30 -13.35
C VAL A 128 6.98 -8.14 -12.30
N VAL A 129 7.51 -8.22 -11.08
CA VAL A 129 6.88 -8.96 -9.98
C VAL A 129 5.53 -8.33 -9.62
N ALA A 130 5.43 -7.00 -9.54
CA ALA A 130 4.17 -6.32 -9.24
C ALA A 130 3.11 -6.59 -10.30
N ILE A 131 3.43 -6.45 -11.60
CA ILE A 131 2.51 -6.73 -12.71
C ILE A 131 2.05 -8.19 -12.67
N THR A 132 2.99 -9.12 -12.50
CA THR A 132 2.72 -10.57 -12.45
C THR A 132 1.83 -10.93 -11.25
N LEU A 133 2.17 -10.43 -10.06
CA LEU A 133 1.40 -10.72 -8.84
C LEU A 133 0.00 -10.11 -8.91
N LEU A 134 -0.19 -8.89 -9.44
CA LEU A 134 -1.50 -8.26 -9.60
C LEU A 134 -2.38 -9.00 -10.62
N TRP A 135 -1.78 -9.53 -11.68
CA TRP A 135 -2.50 -10.39 -12.65
C TRP A 135 -2.96 -11.69 -12.00
N PHE A 136 -2.04 -12.44 -11.35
CA PHE A 136 -2.38 -13.69 -10.68
C PHE A 136 -3.31 -13.47 -9.48
N TYR A 137 -3.19 -12.36 -8.77
CA TYR A 137 -4.14 -11.96 -7.74
C TYR A 137 -5.56 -11.91 -8.30
N SER A 138 -5.76 -11.17 -9.38
CA SER A 138 -7.09 -10.95 -9.97
C SER A 138 -7.69 -12.21 -10.59
N THR A 139 -6.86 -13.12 -11.13
CA THR A 139 -7.32 -14.31 -11.82
C THR A 139 -7.47 -15.53 -10.90
N HIS A 140 -6.58 -15.73 -9.92
CA HIS A 140 -6.48 -16.95 -9.12
C HIS A 140 -6.42 -16.72 -7.61
N PHE A 141 -5.48 -15.87 -7.13
CA PHE A 141 -5.13 -15.82 -5.70
C PHE A 141 -6.22 -15.21 -4.84
N LYS A 142 -6.99 -14.25 -5.37
CA LYS A 142 -8.12 -13.64 -4.67
C LYS A 142 -9.17 -14.66 -4.21
N LYS A 143 -9.31 -15.78 -4.93
CA LYS A 143 -10.28 -16.85 -4.60
C LYS A 143 -9.74 -17.85 -3.58
N GLN A 144 -8.51 -17.70 -3.11
CA GLN A 144 -7.85 -18.60 -2.15
C GLN A 144 -7.87 -18.02 -0.74
N ILE A 145 -7.68 -18.91 0.26
CA ILE A 145 -7.91 -18.62 1.69
C ILE A 145 -7.16 -17.38 2.19
N LEU A 146 -5.87 -17.22 1.87
CA LEU A 146 -5.02 -16.15 2.38
C LEU A 146 -4.05 -15.61 1.33
N THR A 147 -3.80 -16.36 0.26
CA THR A 147 -2.76 -16.05 -0.73
C THR A 147 -2.98 -14.67 -1.36
N GLY A 148 -4.24 -14.34 -1.71
CA GLY A 148 -4.57 -13.03 -2.26
C GLY A 148 -4.25 -11.89 -1.29
N ASN A 149 -4.64 -12.04 -0.03
CA ASN A 149 -4.43 -11.04 1.01
C ASN A 149 -2.93 -10.80 1.26
N LEU A 150 -2.12 -11.88 1.27
CA LEU A 150 -0.67 -11.80 1.39
C LEU A 150 -0.03 -11.09 0.19
N VAL A 151 -0.48 -11.35 -1.03
CA VAL A 151 0.02 -10.68 -2.24
C VAL A 151 -0.21 -9.18 -2.18
N ILE A 152 -1.42 -8.73 -1.85
CA ILE A 152 -1.72 -7.29 -1.75
C ILE A 152 -0.96 -6.66 -0.58
N ALA A 153 -0.87 -7.33 0.56
CA ALA A 153 -0.10 -6.86 1.70
C ALA A 153 1.39 -6.73 1.37
N PHE A 154 1.98 -7.70 0.68
CA PHE A 154 3.36 -7.67 0.23
C PHE A 154 3.64 -6.50 -0.73
N LEU A 155 2.80 -6.34 -1.76
CA LEU A 155 2.93 -5.23 -2.71
C LEU A 155 2.79 -3.87 -2.04
N THR A 156 1.87 -3.73 -1.09
CA THR A 156 1.71 -2.50 -0.30
C THR A 156 2.93 -2.27 0.61
N GLY A 157 3.45 -3.32 1.23
CA GLY A 157 4.62 -3.28 2.11
C GLY A 157 5.91 -2.85 1.41
N ILE A 158 6.08 -3.17 0.13
CA ILE A 158 7.26 -2.76 -0.64
C ILE A 158 7.28 -1.24 -0.93
N ILE A 159 6.14 -0.57 -1.03
CA ILE A 159 6.04 0.83 -1.44
C ILE A 159 6.92 1.77 -0.61
N PRO A 160 6.92 1.74 0.74
CA PRO A 160 7.79 2.60 1.54
C PRO A 160 9.28 2.31 1.33
N PHE A 161 9.64 1.09 0.97
CA PHE A 161 11.03 0.69 0.76
C PHE A 161 11.60 1.13 -0.59
N MET A 162 10.76 1.28 -1.63
CA MET A 162 11.22 1.58 -2.99
C MET A 162 12.08 2.85 -3.11
N PRO A 163 11.70 4.02 -2.55
CA PRO A 163 12.53 5.23 -2.66
C PRO A 163 13.94 5.03 -2.11
N LEU A 164 14.07 4.31 -0.99
CA LEU A 164 15.37 4.01 -0.39
C LEU A 164 16.17 3.03 -1.23
N ALA A 165 15.56 1.98 -1.77
CA ALA A 165 16.24 1.00 -2.63
C ALA A 165 16.86 1.67 -3.87
N TYR A 166 16.14 2.60 -4.50
CA TYR A 166 16.66 3.36 -5.64
C TYR A 166 17.74 4.36 -5.23
N GLU A 167 17.61 5.02 -4.06
CA GLU A 167 18.64 5.90 -3.50
C GLU A 167 19.93 5.14 -3.26
N MET A 168 19.88 4.01 -2.54
CA MET A 168 21.04 3.22 -2.19
C MET A 168 21.78 2.68 -3.43
N LEU A 169 21.04 2.14 -4.40
CA LEU A 169 21.65 1.56 -5.61
C LEU A 169 22.23 2.63 -6.52
N ASN A 170 21.59 3.79 -6.64
CA ASN A 170 22.12 4.91 -7.41
C ASN A 170 23.31 5.56 -6.70
N GLY A 171 23.27 5.65 -5.35
CA GLY A 171 24.37 6.14 -4.54
C GLY A 171 25.65 5.32 -4.73
N VAL A 172 25.54 3.99 -4.66
CA VAL A 172 26.69 3.08 -4.90
C VAL A 172 27.24 3.19 -6.31
N HIS A 173 26.38 3.40 -7.31
CA HIS A 173 26.83 3.55 -8.68
C HIS A 173 27.64 4.84 -8.91
N ILE A 174 27.19 5.96 -8.33
CA ILE A 174 27.84 7.27 -8.49
C ILE A 174 29.09 7.38 -7.61
N ASN A 175 29.03 6.79 -6.41
CA ASN A 175 30.11 6.85 -5.42
C ASN A 175 30.30 5.46 -4.78
N THR A 176 31.38 4.77 -5.18
CA THR A 176 31.69 3.41 -4.68
C THR A 176 31.92 3.35 -3.18
N ALA A 177 32.36 4.48 -2.58
CA ALA A 177 32.54 4.63 -1.13
C ALA A 177 31.25 5.07 -0.39
N TYR A 178 30.10 5.07 -1.05
CA TYR A 178 28.85 5.58 -0.50
C TYR A 178 28.47 4.93 0.84
N PHE A 179 28.63 3.61 0.94
CA PHE A 179 28.34 2.89 2.20
C PHE A 179 29.37 3.16 3.31
N ASP A 180 30.60 3.51 2.95
CA ASP A 180 31.69 3.74 3.91
C ASP A 180 31.68 5.16 4.47
N GLN A 181 31.09 6.12 3.74
CA GLN A 181 31.04 7.53 4.14
C GLN A 181 30.05 7.80 5.28
N GLU A 182 28.88 7.18 5.24
CA GLU A 182 27.80 7.42 6.22
C GLU A 182 27.10 6.11 6.64
N PRO A 183 27.83 5.09 7.15
CA PRO A 183 27.27 3.75 7.40
C PRO A 183 26.13 3.78 8.43
N GLU A 184 26.24 4.59 9.48
CA GLU A 184 25.22 4.70 10.53
C GLU A 184 23.92 5.35 10.02
N LYS A 185 24.03 6.40 9.18
CA LYS A 185 22.84 7.05 8.57
C LYS A 185 22.13 6.08 7.62
N LEU A 186 22.87 5.34 6.79
CA LEU A 186 22.30 4.35 5.87
C LEU A 186 21.65 3.17 6.61
N ARG A 187 22.29 2.69 7.68
CA ARG A 187 21.73 1.66 8.55
C ARG A 187 20.44 2.11 9.18
N LEU A 188 20.38 3.35 9.70
CA LEU A 188 19.18 3.92 10.26
C LEU A 188 18.07 4.03 9.23
N LEU A 189 18.35 4.55 8.03
CA LEU A 189 17.38 4.64 6.93
C LEU A 189 16.82 3.27 6.55
N PHE A 190 17.67 2.25 6.50
CA PHE A 190 17.25 0.89 6.23
C PHE A 190 16.30 0.37 7.31
N ILE A 191 16.63 0.55 8.59
CA ILE A 191 15.75 0.15 9.72
C ILE A 191 14.42 0.87 9.64
N VAL A 192 14.42 2.20 9.42
CA VAL A 192 13.19 2.99 9.30
C VAL A 192 12.35 2.53 8.13
N ALA A 193 12.94 2.31 6.94
CA ALA A 193 12.21 1.84 5.77
C ALA A 193 11.60 0.44 6.00
N VAL A 194 12.32 -0.48 6.66
CA VAL A 194 11.82 -1.81 7.03
C VAL A 194 10.65 -1.71 8.02
N LEU A 195 10.73 -0.83 9.01
CA LEU A 195 9.63 -0.61 9.96
C LEU A 195 8.36 -0.06 9.27
N PHE A 196 8.50 0.93 8.40
CA PHE A 196 7.36 1.44 7.60
C PHE A 196 6.79 0.38 6.67
N SER A 197 7.66 -0.42 6.03
CA SER A 197 7.26 -1.52 5.15
C SER A 197 6.53 -2.62 5.92
N GLY A 198 7.02 -3.00 7.09
CA GLY A 198 6.38 -3.99 7.96
C GLY A 198 5.02 -3.50 8.48
N PHE A 199 4.92 -2.22 8.88
CA PHE A 199 3.66 -1.63 9.28
C PHE A 199 2.66 -1.57 8.12
N ALA A 200 3.08 -1.16 6.92
CA ALA A 200 2.25 -1.13 5.72
C ALA A 200 1.77 -2.54 5.33
N PHE A 201 2.65 -3.54 5.41
CA PHE A 201 2.32 -4.95 5.18
C PHE A 201 1.25 -5.45 6.15
N LEU A 202 1.45 -5.28 7.46
CA LEU A 202 0.54 -5.78 8.49
C LEU A 202 -0.82 -5.09 8.42
N THR A 203 -0.85 -3.77 8.31
CA THR A 203 -2.11 -3.02 8.22
C THR A 203 -2.87 -3.31 6.93
N SER A 204 -2.18 -3.51 5.80
CA SER A 204 -2.79 -3.95 4.55
C SER A 204 -3.35 -5.36 4.66
N LEU A 205 -2.61 -6.31 5.27
CA LEU A 205 -3.07 -7.68 5.49
C LEU A 205 -4.33 -7.72 6.36
N ILE A 206 -4.33 -6.99 7.48
CA ILE A 206 -5.49 -6.87 8.36
C ILE A 206 -6.69 -6.31 7.58
N ARG A 207 -6.46 -5.29 6.76
CA ARG A 207 -7.51 -4.65 5.97
C ARG A 207 -8.11 -5.58 4.92
N GLU A 208 -7.30 -6.34 4.19
CA GLU A 208 -7.79 -7.29 3.19
C GLU A 208 -8.60 -8.42 3.85
N ILE A 209 -8.17 -8.93 5.02
CA ILE A 209 -8.95 -9.93 5.78
C ILE A 209 -10.29 -9.35 6.26
N ILE A 210 -10.32 -8.09 6.72
CA ILE A 210 -11.57 -7.42 7.11
C ILE A 210 -12.50 -7.23 5.90
N LYS A 211 -11.95 -6.97 4.71
CA LYS A 211 -12.75 -6.90 3.48
C LYS A 211 -13.34 -8.24 3.09
N ASP A 212 -12.63 -9.35 3.26
CA ASP A 212 -13.20 -10.67 3.03
C ASP A 212 -14.40 -10.94 3.96
N LEU A 213 -14.38 -10.41 5.21
CA LEU A 213 -15.52 -10.47 6.12
C LEU A 213 -16.68 -9.56 5.67
N GLU A 214 -16.38 -8.39 5.07
CA GLU A 214 -17.38 -7.48 4.48
C GLU A 214 -18.06 -8.15 3.27
N ASP A 215 -17.27 -8.77 2.39
CA ASP A 215 -17.68 -9.31 1.09
C ASP A 215 -18.22 -10.76 1.14
N PHE A 216 -18.30 -11.35 2.35
CA PHE A 216 -18.63 -12.76 2.60
C PHE A 216 -19.82 -13.31 1.79
N LYS A 217 -20.90 -12.51 1.63
CA LYS A 217 -22.12 -12.96 0.92
C LYS A 217 -21.88 -13.18 -0.57
N GLY A 218 -21.24 -12.24 -1.24
CA GLY A 218 -20.96 -12.36 -2.68
C GLY A 218 -19.87 -13.40 -2.96
N ASP A 219 -18.90 -13.52 -2.07
CA ASP A 219 -17.82 -14.49 -2.19
C ASP A 219 -18.34 -15.94 -2.16
N ILE A 220 -19.30 -16.26 -1.27
CA ILE A 220 -19.97 -17.57 -1.26
C ILE A 220 -20.69 -17.83 -2.59
N GLN A 221 -21.46 -16.85 -3.09
CA GLN A 221 -22.25 -17.01 -4.31
C GLN A 221 -21.39 -17.16 -5.57
N THR A 222 -20.18 -16.61 -5.55
CA THR A 222 -19.23 -16.69 -6.68
C THR A 222 -18.21 -17.84 -6.55
N GLY A 223 -18.32 -18.65 -5.47
CA GLY A 223 -17.48 -19.84 -5.26
C GLY A 223 -16.05 -19.51 -4.81
N CYS A 224 -15.81 -18.34 -4.22
CA CYS A 224 -14.53 -18.02 -3.61
C CYS A 224 -14.31 -18.84 -2.34
N LYS A 225 -13.05 -19.14 -2.02
CA LYS A 225 -12.64 -19.85 -0.80
C LYS A 225 -11.82 -18.90 0.10
N THR A 226 -12.37 -17.70 0.39
CA THR A 226 -11.73 -16.75 1.30
C THR A 226 -11.69 -17.28 2.74
N MET A 227 -10.86 -16.66 3.60
CA MET A 227 -10.66 -17.13 4.97
C MET A 227 -11.98 -17.27 5.75
N PRO A 228 -12.92 -16.28 5.72
CA PRO A 228 -14.19 -16.42 6.44
C PRO A 228 -15.07 -17.57 5.92
N ILE A 229 -14.93 -17.96 4.65
CA ILE A 229 -15.67 -19.08 4.06
C ILE A 229 -15.03 -20.41 4.45
N ALA A 230 -13.71 -20.52 4.39
CA ALA A 230 -12.99 -21.76 4.64
C ALA A 230 -12.85 -22.10 6.14
N TRP A 231 -12.57 -21.09 6.99
CA TRP A 231 -12.31 -21.27 8.42
C TRP A 231 -13.42 -20.73 9.33
N GLY A 232 -14.40 -20.06 8.76
CA GLY A 232 -15.51 -19.45 9.49
C GLY A 232 -15.19 -18.03 9.99
N ILE A 233 -16.26 -17.26 10.24
CA ILE A 233 -16.19 -15.84 10.63
C ILE A 233 -15.46 -15.67 11.97
N ILE A 234 -15.70 -16.54 12.94
CA ILE A 234 -15.10 -16.45 14.29
C ILE A 234 -13.59 -16.63 14.20
N THR A 235 -13.12 -17.68 13.53
CA THR A 235 -11.68 -17.94 13.34
C THR A 235 -11.00 -16.78 12.61
N THR A 236 -11.64 -16.25 11.57
CA THR A 236 -11.10 -15.10 10.81
C THR A 236 -10.94 -13.87 11.70
N LYS A 237 -11.92 -13.56 12.55
CA LYS A 237 -11.82 -12.47 13.54
C LYS A 237 -10.70 -12.72 14.55
N THR A 238 -10.52 -13.96 15.00
CA THR A 238 -9.44 -14.32 15.92
C THR A 238 -8.07 -14.11 15.29
N VAL A 239 -7.88 -14.54 14.03
CA VAL A 239 -6.63 -14.26 13.28
C VAL A 239 -6.42 -12.76 13.13
N THR A 240 -7.46 -12.01 12.77
CA THR A 240 -7.40 -10.54 12.66
C THR A 240 -6.99 -9.90 13.98
N PHE A 241 -7.56 -10.35 15.09
CA PHE A 241 -7.20 -9.90 16.44
C PHE A 241 -5.71 -10.11 16.73
N PHE A 242 -5.17 -11.31 16.48
CA PHE A 242 -3.76 -11.59 16.71
C PHE A 242 -2.84 -10.74 15.82
N LEU A 243 -3.20 -10.51 14.56
CA LEU A 243 -2.43 -9.62 13.68
C LEU A 243 -2.42 -8.17 14.20
N ILE A 244 -3.54 -7.67 14.74
CA ILE A 244 -3.59 -6.34 15.35
C ILE A 244 -2.71 -6.32 16.61
N VAL A 245 -2.74 -7.36 17.44
CA VAL A 245 -1.88 -7.45 18.64
C VAL A 245 -0.40 -7.48 18.27
N ILE A 246 -0.01 -8.21 17.22
CA ILE A 246 1.36 -8.20 16.70
C ILE A 246 1.75 -6.78 16.25
N THR A 247 0.87 -6.10 15.53
CA THR A 247 1.11 -4.72 15.07
C THR A 247 1.27 -3.76 16.26
N LEU A 248 0.44 -3.89 17.30
CA LEU A 248 0.57 -3.13 18.54
C LEU A 248 1.89 -3.43 19.26
N GLY A 249 2.33 -4.69 19.30
CA GLY A 249 3.61 -5.09 19.91
C GLY A 249 4.81 -4.43 19.21
N LEU A 250 4.84 -4.44 17.87
CA LEU A 250 5.88 -3.76 17.09
C LEU A 250 5.84 -2.24 17.30
N LEU A 251 4.66 -1.65 17.40
CA LEU A 251 4.50 -0.24 17.68
C LEU A 251 4.99 0.11 19.10
N CYS A 252 4.65 -0.69 20.12
CA CYS A 252 5.16 -0.53 21.49
C CYS A 252 6.69 -0.59 21.52
N PHE A 253 7.30 -1.54 20.81
CA PHE A 253 8.74 -1.62 20.70
C PHE A 253 9.34 -0.33 20.12
N SER A 254 8.76 0.17 19.03
CA SER A 254 9.20 1.43 18.42
C SER A 254 9.05 2.62 19.37
N MET A 255 7.94 2.71 20.10
CA MET A 255 7.69 3.78 21.08
C MET A 255 8.68 3.72 22.26
N ILE A 256 9.03 2.52 22.75
CA ILE A 256 10.03 2.36 23.80
C ILE A 256 11.39 2.88 23.32
N LYS A 257 11.80 2.57 22.08
CA LYS A 257 13.05 3.09 21.49
C LYS A 257 13.04 4.60 21.37
N LEU A 258 11.96 5.18 20.87
CA LEU A 258 11.80 6.64 20.79
C LEU A 258 11.87 7.31 22.18
N TRP A 259 11.27 6.67 23.19
CA TRP A 259 11.33 7.16 24.57
C TRP A 259 12.76 7.11 25.15
N GLN A 260 13.50 6.05 24.88
CA GLN A 260 14.92 5.93 25.25
C GLN A 260 15.79 7.02 24.58
N TRP A 261 15.43 7.43 23.39
CA TRP A 261 16.08 8.54 22.65
C TRP A 261 15.55 9.93 23.02
N HIS A 262 14.80 10.03 24.13
CA HIS A 262 14.19 11.28 24.62
C HIS A 262 13.19 11.94 23.65
N GLN A 263 12.72 11.21 22.63
CA GLN A 263 11.77 11.69 21.63
C GLN A 263 10.31 11.51 22.10
N LYS A 264 9.94 12.20 23.21
CA LYS A 264 8.62 12.07 23.85
C LYS A 264 7.47 12.49 22.95
N THR A 265 7.65 13.58 22.19
CA THR A 265 6.63 14.08 21.24
C THR A 265 6.30 13.05 20.16
N ALA A 266 7.32 12.37 19.61
CA ALA A 266 7.15 11.31 18.63
C ALA A 266 6.38 10.12 19.21
N SER A 267 6.72 9.70 20.42
CA SER A 267 5.99 8.62 21.12
C SER A 267 4.54 9.01 21.37
N PHE A 268 4.26 10.23 21.84
CA PHE A 268 2.91 10.72 22.07
C PHE A 268 2.08 10.76 20.78
N TYR A 269 2.67 11.21 19.67
CA TYR A 269 2.02 11.18 18.37
C TYR A 269 1.57 9.75 18.00
N LEU A 270 2.47 8.76 18.08
CA LEU A 270 2.16 7.36 17.75
C LEU A 270 1.08 6.79 18.66
N ILE A 271 1.08 7.14 19.95
CA ILE A 271 0.04 6.72 20.90
C ILE A 271 -1.33 7.21 20.45
N MET A 272 -1.48 8.50 20.13
CA MET A 272 -2.76 9.11 19.83
C MET A 272 -3.28 8.74 18.44
N THR A 273 -2.39 8.69 17.43
CA THR A 273 -2.81 8.58 16.04
C THR A 273 -2.79 7.14 15.49
N VAL A 274 -2.04 6.24 16.10
CA VAL A 274 -1.89 4.86 15.60
C VAL A 274 -2.28 3.84 16.67
N PHE A 275 -1.69 3.89 17.88
CA PHE A 275 -1.89 2.89 18.92
C PHE A 275 -3.35 2.89 19.42
N PHE A 276 -3.86 4.03 19.84
CA PHE A 276 -5.21 4.13 20.35
C PHE A 276 -6.28 3.77 19.30
N PRO A 277 -6.22 4.23 18.04
CA PRO A 277 -7.11 3.75 16.99
C PRO A 277 -7.03 2.24 16.70
N LEU A 278 -5.84 1.60 16.82
CA LEU A 278 -5.71 0.15 16.70
C LEU A 278 -6.43 -0.59 17.85
N CYS A 279 -6.39 -0.04 19.09
CA CYS A 279 -7.18 -0.58 20.21
C CYS A 279 -8.69 -0.48 19.94
N ILE A 280 -9.16 0.65 19.38
CA ILE A 280 -10.55 0.80 18.95
C ILE A 280 -10.91 -0.22 17.87
N LEU A 281 -10.00 -0.46 16.91
CA LEU A 281 -10.20 -1.43 15.84
C LEU A 281 -10.43 -2.86 16.37
N ILE A 282 -9.71 -3.28 17.42
CA ILE A 282 -9.93 -4.57 18.09
C ILE A 282 -11.38 -4.69 18.55
N ILE A 283 -11.86 -3.66 19.26
CA ILE A 283 -13.23 -3.65 19.79
C ILE A 283 -14.25 -3.71 18.64
N GLN A 284 -14.00 -2.96 17.56
CA GLN A 284 -14.87 -2.97 16.38
C GLN A 284 -14.92 -4.34 15.72
N VAL A 285 -13.78 -4.98 15.47
CA VAL A 285 -13.70 -6.30 14.82
C VAL A 285 -14.40 -7.37 15.66
N ILE A 286 -14.19 -7.39 16.98
CA ILE A 286 -14.83 -8.35 17.89
C ILE A 286 -16.36 -8.18 17.85
N LYS A 287 -16.86 -6.94 17.96
CA LYS A 287 -18.28 -6.63 18.02
C LYS A 287 -18.99 -6.61 16.65
N ALA A 288 -18.25 -6.62 15.54
CA ALA A 288 -18.81 -6.57 14.19
C ALA A 288 -19.71 -7.77 13.92
N LYS A 289 -20.93 -7.53 13.42
CA LYS A 289 -21.93 -8.58 13.07
C LYS A 289 -22.46 -8.42 11.63
N THR A 290 -22.28 -7.25 11.03
CA THR A 290 -22.84 -6.92 9.71
C THR A 290 -21.73 -6.43 8.77
N PRO A 291 -21.93 -6.52 7.45
CA PRO A 291 -20.99 -5.96 6.46
C PRO A 291 -20.65 -4.48 6.71
N PHE A 292 -21.64 -3.70 7.17
CA PHE A 292 -21.43 -2.28 7.50
C PHE A 292 -20.40 -2.07 8.61
N HIS A 293 -20.40 -2.91 9.65
CA HIS A 293 -19.40 -2.81 10.73
C HIS A 293 -17.98 -3.09 10.21
N PHE A 294 -17.81 -4.06 9.30
CA PHE A 294 -16.51 -4.36 8.68
C PHE A 294 -16.06 -3.23 7.74
N LYS A 295 -16.99 -2.60 7.02
CA LYS A 295 -16.71 -1.41 6.21
C LYS A 295 -16.16 -0.25 7.05
N VAL A 296 -16.77 0.01 8.22
CA VAL A 296 -16.28 1.04 9.16
C VAL A 296 -14.89 0.69 9.69
N ALA A 297 -14.64 -0.58 10.04
CA ALA A 297 -13.32 -1.05 10.47
C ALA A 297 -12.25 -0.90 9.36
N SER A 298 -12.58 -1.26 8.12
CA SER A 298 -11.70 -1.06 6.96
C SER A 298 -11.39 0.43 6.70
N PHE A 299 -12.36 1.31 6.93
CA PHE A 299 -12.17 2.75 6.81
C PHE A 299 -11.27 3.31 7.92
N LEU A 300 -11.45 2.88 9.17
CA LEU A 300 -10.57 3.24 10.28
C LEU A 300 -9.10 2.85 10.00
N LEU A 301 -8.89 1.66 9.42
CA LEU A 301 -7.55 1.23 9.01
C LEU A 301 -6.90 2.16 7.99
N LYS A 302 -7.64 2.71 7.03
CA LYS A 302 -7.09 3.69 6.09
C LYS A 302 -6.57 4.94 6.81
N PHE A 303 -7.28 5.42 7.83
CA PHE A 303 -6.81 6.53 8.66
C PHE A 303 -5.54 6.16 9.44
N ILE A 304 -5.52 4.96 10.06
CA ILE A 304 -4.34 4.47 10.77
C ILE A 304 -3.12 4.42 9.83
N MET A 305 -3.29 3.91 8.61
CA MET A 305 -2.23 3.87 7.60
C MET A 305 -1.76 5.28 7.22
N LEU A 306 -2.68 6.21 6.98
CA LEU A 306 -2.36 7.59 6.61
C LEU A 306 -1.58 8.30 7.73
N PHE A 307 -2.04 8.21 8.98
CA PHE A 307 -1.35 8.80 10.12
C PHE A 307 -0.02 8.09 10.44
N GLY A 308 0.06 6.77 10.18
CA GLY A 308 1.32 6.04 10.25
C GLY A 308 2.35 6.60 9.27
N VAL A 309 1.96 6.87 8.03
CA VAL A 309 2.84 7.54 7.05
C VAL A 309 3.14 8.98 7.45
N ALA A 310 2.16 9.73 7.94
CA ALA A 310 2.36 11.11 8.39
C ALA A 310 3.35 11.24 9.57
N PHE A 311 3.67 10.16 10.28
CA PHE A 311 4.74 10.14 11.28
C PHE A 311 6.11 10.55 10.71
N THR A 312 6.33 10.43 9.41
CA THR A 312 7.54 10.89 8.73
C THR A 312 7.78 12.40 8.92
N PHE A 313 6.72 13.22 9.06
CA PHE A 313 6.86 14.64 9.39
C PHE A 313 7.50 14.84 10.77
N ILE A 314 7.17 13.98 11.73
CA ILE A 314 7.77 14.03 13.07
C ILE A 314 9.25 13.63 12.99
N ILE A 315 9.60 12.63 12.17
CA ILE A 315 11.00 12.25 11.93
C ILE A 315 11.79 13.43 11.40
N LYS A 316 11.25 14.16 10.41
CA LYS A 316 11.90 15.37 9.88
C LYS A 316 12.13 16.40 10.96
N LEU A 317 11.12 16.72 11.78
CA LEU A 317 11.24 17.70 12.86
C LEU A 317 12.31 17.32 13.90
N ILE A 318 12.48 16.03 14.18
CA ILE A 318 13.52 15.53 15.08
C ILE A 318 14.92 15.80 14.51
N TYR A 319 15.11 15.57 13.21
CA TYR A 319 16.41 15.76 12.56
C TYR A 319 16.75 17.24 12.31
N GLU A 320 15.77 18.12 12.13
CA GLU A 320 16.01 19.57 11.98
C GLU A 320 16.35 20.27 13.30
N GLN A 321 16.13 19.61 14.45
CA GLN A 321 16.47 20.14 15.78
C GLN A 321 17.88 19.73 16.26
N HIS A 322 18.55 18.84 15.55
CA HIS A 322 19.91 18.36 15.80
C HIS A 322 20.85 18.72 14.66
#